data_b2dc5901db7890b0eb9b8bd9567ac7fa
#
_entry.id   b2dc5901db7890b0eb9b8bd9567ac7fa
#
_cell.length_a   1.000
_cell.length_b   1.000
_cell.length_c   1.000
_cell.angle_alpha   90.00
_cell.angle_beta   90.00
_cell.angle_gamma   90.00
#
_symmetry.space_group_name_H-M   'P 1'
#
loop_
_entity.id
_entity.type
_entity.pdbx_description
1 polymer ?
#
loop_
_entity_poly.entity_id
_entity_poly.type
_entity_poly.pdbx_seq_one_letter_code
_entity_poly.pdbx_strand_id
1 'polypeptide(L)'
;MVDGVAVVDKEKCTNCGACREACPHHLIVEVPYKQKVFVNCSNKDKGPTVTKVCANSCIACGMCERTCKFDAIHVVNNVAIIDYSKCKNCTMCAKACPRNAIEPIPTAEEKEKFKAAQKAAAEKKAAAAKAAEAPKAE
;
A
#
# COMPACT_ATOMS: atom_id res chain seq x y z
N MET A 1 10.75 13.32 -3.03
CA MET A 1 10.82 12.82 -1.65
C MET A 1 9.79 13.55 -0.83
N VAL A 2 8.90 12.83 -0.17
CA VAL A 2 7.91 13.38 0.77
C VAL A 2 8.08 12.59 2.06
N ASP A 3 8.27 13.28 3.18
CA ASP A 3 8.49 12.69 4.51
C ASP A 3 9.56 11.57 4.54
N GLY A 4 10.65 11.75 3.80
CA GLY A 4 11.74 10.77 3.71
C GLY A 4 11.48 9.58 2.76
N VAL A 5 10.32 9.50 2.13
CA VAL A 5 9.95 8.42 1.22
C VAL A 5 9.96 8.91 -0.24
N ALA A 6 10.43 8.06 -1.15
CA ALA A 6 10.37 8.33 -2.58
C ALA A 6 8.92 8.22 -3.07
N VAL A 7 8.38 9.30 -3.60
CA VAL A 7 7.05 9.35 -4.22
C VAL A 7 7.20 9.64 -5.69
N VAL A 8 6.62 8.78 -6.53
CA VAL A 8 6.64 8.93 -7.98
C VAL A 8 5.36 9.60 -8.45
N ASP A 9 5.50 10.73 -9.13
CA ASP A 9 4.40 11.39 -9.81
C ASP A 9 4.19 10.73 -11.17
N LYS A 10 3.05 10.09 -11.35
CA LYS A 10 2.73 9.32 -12.56
C LYS A 10 2.61 10.18 -13.81
N GLU A 11 2.18 11.44 -13.66
CA GLU A 11 1.99 12.36 -14.80
C GLU A 11 3.33 12.90 -15.32
N LYS A 12 4.32 13.02 -14.44
CA LYS A 12 5.66 13.51 -14.75
C LYS A 12 6.66 12.41 -15.03
N CYS A 13 6.34 11.16 -14.71
CA CYS A 13 7.24 10.04 -14.88
C CYS A 13 7.36 9.65 -16.36
N THR A 14 8.59 9.69 -16.89
CA THR A 14 8.92 9.29 -18.26
C THR A 14 9.27 7.82 -18.41
N ASN A 15 9.22 7.04 -17.32
CA ASN A 15 9.62 5.64 -17.28
C ASN A 15 11.07 5.37 -17.75
N CYS A 16 12.00 6.26 -17.42
CA CYS A 16 13.40 6.15 -17.85
C CYS A 16 14.21 5.08 -17.07
N GLY A 17 13.67 4.50 -15.99
CA GLY A 17 14.34 3.44 -15.20
C GLY A 17 15.43 3.93 -14.23
N ALA A 18 15.92 5.16 -14.32
CA ALA A 18 17.05 5.66 -13.53
C ALA A 18 16.84 5.53 -12.01
N CYS A 19 15.63 5.75 -11.50
CA CYS A 19 15.31 5.60 -10.08
C CYS A 19 15.41 4.15 -9.60
N ARG A 20 15.08 3.18 -10.46
CA ARG A 20 15.19 1.74 -10.17
C ARG A 20 16.66 1.33 -10.05
N GLU A 21 17.51 1.81 -10.96
CA GLU A 21 18.95 1.53 -10.96
C GLU A 21 19.66 2.19 -9.79
N ALA A 22 19.25 3.42 -9.44
CA ALA A 22 19.81 4.16 -8.33
C ALA A 22 19.38 3.65 -6.94
N CYS A 23 18.35 2.80 -6.85
CA CYS A 23 17.85 2.31 -5.57
C CYS A 23 18.70 1.13 -5.03
N PRO A 24 19.49 1.30 -3.95
CA PRO A 24 20.36 0.24 -3.44
C PRO A 24 19.59 -0.95 -2.85
N HIS A 25 18.34 -0.74 -2.44
CA HIS A 25 17.47 -1.77 -1.88
C HIS A 25 16.53 -2.41 -2.90
N HIS A 26 16.59 -2.02 -4.17
CA HIS A 26 15.74 -2.52 -5.26
C HIS A 26 14.25 -2.51 -4.93
N LEU A 27 13.78 -1.46 -4.25
CA LEU A 27 12.37 -1.32 -3.83
C LEU A 27 11.47 -0.73 -4.93
N ILE A 28 12.06 -0.16 -5.98
CA ILE A 28 11.31 0.50 -7.05
C ILE A 28 11.05 -0.51 -8.16
N VAL A 29 9.79 -0.77 -8.43
CA VAL A 29 9.34 -1.74 -9.44
C VAL A 29 8.57 -1.01 -10.54
N GLU A 30 8.82 -1.40 -11.78
CA GLU A 30 8.04 -0.91 -12.92
C GLU A 30 6.67 -1.58 -12.96
N VAL A 31 5.65 -0.76 -13.13
CA VAL A 31 4.27 -1.21 -13.21
C VAL A 31 3.60 -0.54 -14.41
N PRO A 32 2.82 -1.27 -15.23
CA PRO A 32 2.11 -0.69 -16.35
C PRO A 32 1.23 0.49 -15.92
N TYR A 33 1.24 1.59 -16.65
CA TYR A 33 0.51 2.82 -16.30
C TYR A 33 -0.98 2.61 -16.05
N LYS A 34 -1.59 1.67 -16.77
CA LYS A 34 -3.01 1.33 -16.67
C LYS A 34 -3.37 0.53 -15.41
N GLN A 35 -2.37 0.03 -14.67
CA GLN A 35 -2.63 -0.75 -13.48
C GLN A 35 -3.06 0.11 -12.30
N LYS A 36 -4.09 -0.37 -11.61
CA LYS A 36 -4.69 0.30 -10.44
C LYS A 36 -4.46 -0.44 -9.14
N VAL A 37 -3.91 -1.65 -9.18
CA VAL A 37 -3.72 -2.50 -7.99
C VAL A 37 -2.26 -2.89 -7.89
N PHE A 38 -1.66 -2.69 -6.71
CA PHE A 38 -0.26 -3.04 -6.43
C PHE A 38 -0.14 -3.79 -5.12
N VAL A 39 0.95 -4.53 -5.02
CA VAL A 39 1.43 -5.09 -3.74
C VAL A 39 2.48 -4.14 -3.17
N ASN A 40 2.20 -3.54 -2.01
CA ASN A 40 3.07 -2.57 -1.35
C ASN A 40 4.08 -3.24 -0.41
N CYS A 41 4.29 -4.54 -0.52
CA CYS A 41 5.19 -5.29 0.32
C CYS A 41 6.24 -6.03 -0.52
N SER A 42 7.50 -5.88 -0.15
CA SER A 42 8.64 -6.62 -0.75
C SER A 42 9.36 -7.52 0.27
N ASN A 43 8.85 -7.61 1.51
CA ASN A 43 9.49 -8.40 2.55
C ASN A 43 9.27 -9.90 2.31
N LYS A 44 10.35 -10.67 2.28
CA LYS A 44 10.38 -12.13 2.04
C LYS A 44 10.41 -12.96 3.32
N ASP A 45 10.37 -12.32 4.49
CA ASP A 45 10.37 -13.01 5.77
C ASP A 45 9.06 -13.77 6.02
N LYS A 46 9.12 -14.74 6.93
CA LYS A 46 7.94 -15.54 7.29
C LYS A 46 6.89 -14.69 8.02
N GLY A 47 5.62 -14.98 7.78
CA GLY A 47 4.46 -14.25 8.31
C GLY A 47 4.52 -13.88 9.80
N PRO A 48 4.88 -14.79 10.73
CA PRO A 48 4.99 -14.47 12.17
C PRO A 48 6.04 -13.40 12.49
N THR A 49 7.17 -13.39 11.78
CA THR A 49 8.24 -12.41 11.95
C THR A 49 7.80 -11.05 11.43
N VAL A 50 7.25 -11.02 10.22
CA VAL A 50 6.82 -9.80 9.54
C VAL A 50 5.69 -9.10 10.28
N THR A 51 4.78 -9.87 10.89
CA THR A 51 3.64 -9.34 11.66
C THR A 51 4.09 -8.52 12.87
N LYS A 52 5.22 -8.86 13.48
CA LYS A 52 5.79 -8.13 14.64
C LYS A 52 6.40 -6.79 14.23
N VAL A 53 6.89 -6.69 13.00
CA VAL A 53 7.64 -5.53 12.50
C VAL A 53 6.75 -4.54 11.74
N CYS A 54 5.78 -5.04 10.97
CA CYS A 54 4.97 -4.20 10.10
C CYS A 54 3.49 -4.60 10.14
N ALA A 55 2.62 -3.63 10.41
CA ALA A 55 1.18 -3.85 10.46
C ALA A 55 0.56 -4.15 9.08
N ASN A 56 1.08 -3.57 8.01
CA ASN A 56 0.54 -3.68 6.65
C ASN A 56 1.36 -4.62 5.75
N SER A 57 2.04 -5.59 6.34
CA SER A 57 2.89 -6.52 5.61
C SER A 57 2.13 -7.70 4.99
N CYS A 58 2.66 -8.23 3.90
CA CYS A 58 2.20 -9.52 3.36
C CYS A 58 2.65 -10.67 4.28
N ILE A 59 1.72 -11.52 4.69
CA ILE A 59 1.96 -12.71 5.52
C ILE A 59 1.88 -14.01 4.74
N ALA A 60 1.87 -13.94 3.42
CA ALA A 60 1.78 -15.09 2.53
C ALA A 60 0.56 -16.00 2.77
N CYS A 61 -0.58 -15.44 3.21
CA CYS A 61 -1.77 -16.23 3.55
C CYS A 61 -2.50 -16.84 2.35
N GLY A 62 -2.15 -16.47 1.11
CA GLY A 62 -2.75 -16.99 -0.12
C GLY A 62 -4.21 -16.58 -0.39
N MET A 63 -4.82 -15.72 0.44
CA MET A 63 -6.22 -15.33 0.24
C MET A 63 -6.44 -14.54 -1.05
N CYS A 64 -5.49 -13.67 -1.41
CA CYS A 64 -5.52 -12.93 -2.65
C CYS A 64 -5.47 -13.83 -3.89
N GLU A 65 -4.66 -14.89 -3.85
CA GLU A 65 -4.55 -15.90 -4.90
C GLU A 65 -5.85 -16.68 -5.08
N ARG A 66 -6.43 -17.18 -4.00
CA ARG A 66 -7.72 -17.89 -4.02
C ARG A 66 -8.91 -17.03 -4.48
N THR A 67 -8.86 -15.72 -4.21
CA THR A 67 -9.91 -14.78 -4.60
C THR A 67 -9.78 -14.32 -6.05
N CYS A 68 -8.61 -14.47 -6.67
CA CYS A 68 -8.37 -14.02 -8.02
C CYS A 68 -8.99 -14.95 -9.06
N LYS A 69 -10.02 -14.47 -9.75
CA LYS A 69 -10.70 -15.25 -10.82
C LYS A 69 -9.88 -15.32 -12.13
N PHE A 70 -8.84 -14.50 -12.24
CA PHE A 70 -8.05 -14.38 -13.46
C PHE A 70 -6.67 -15.03 -13.34
N ASP A 71 -6.41 -15.70 -12.22
CA ASP A 71 -5.13 -16.33 -11.94
C ASP A 71 -3.94 -15.35 -12.17
N ALA A 72 -4.13 -14.12 -11.73
CA ALA A 72 -3.20 -13.02 -11.95
C ALA A 72 -2.36 -12.66 -10.73
N ILE A 73 -2.52 -13.35 -9.60
CA ILE A 73 -1.78 -13.10 -8.39
C ILE A 73 -1.35 -14.41 -7.74
N HIS A 74 -0.07 -14.52 -7.44
CA HIS A 74 0.53 -15.70 -6.83
C HIS A 74 1.37 -15.32 -5.63
N VAL A 75 1.51 -16.23 -4.68
CA VAL A 75 2.40 -16.05 -3.52
C VAL A 75 3.72 -16.75 -3.80
N VAL A 76 4.78 -15.98 -3.98
CA VAL A 76 6.14 -16.46 -4.25
C VAL A 76 7.08 -15.87 -3.21
N ASN A 77 7.94 -16.70 -2.62
CA ASN A 77 8.91 -16.27 -1.59
C ASN A 77 8.28 -15.45 -0.45
N ASN A 78 7.15 -15.89 0.07
CA ASN A 78 6.39 -15.24 1.15
C ASN A 78 5.79 -13.86 0.80
N VAL A 79 5.75 -13.48 -0.46
CA VAL A 79 5.17 -12.21 -0.93
C VAL A 79 4.21 -12.48 -2.07
N ALA A 80 3.09 -11.77 -2.09
CA ALA A 80 2.16 -11.78 -3.21
C ALA A 80 2.76 -11.02 -4.41
N ILE A 81 2.73 -11.60 -5.58
CA ILE A 81 3.19 -11.00 -6.83
C ILE A 81 2.03 -10.98 -7.81
N ILE A 82 1.81 -9.86 -8.48
CA ILE A 82 0.75 -9.70 -9.48
C ILE A 82 1.35 -9.84 -10.88
N ASP A 83 0.77 -10.73 -11.68
CA ASP A 83 1.02 -10.79 -13.13
C ASP A 83 0.13 -9.74 -13.81
N TYR A 84 0.75 -8.65 -14.21
CA TYR A 84 0.05 -7.53 -14.84
C TYR A 84 -0.47 -7.82 -16.24
N SER A 85 -0.03 -8.90 -16.90
CA SER A 85 -0.55 -9.33 -18.20
C SER A 85 -1.93 -9.94 -18.08
N LYS A 86 -2.21 -10.65 -16.99
CA LYS A 86 -3.49 -11.30 -16.69
C LYS A 86 -4.44 -10.43 -15.86
N CYS A 87 -3.92 -9.45 -15.12
CA CYS A 87 -4.69 -8.65 -14.17
C CYS A 87 -5.69 -7.73 -14.86
N LYS A 88 -6.97 -7.84 -14.50
CA LYS A 88 -8.08 -7.01 -15.00
C LYS A 88 -8.44 -5.83 -14.09
N ASN A 89 -7.62 -5.51 -13.08
CA ASN A 89 -7.86 -4.39 -12.15
C ASN A 89 -9.20 -4.48 -11.38
N CYS A 90 -9.69 -5.68 -11.11
CA CYS A 90 -10.97 -5.89 -10.44
C CYS A 90 -10.96 -5.59 -8.93
N THR A 91 -9.80 -5.30 -8.33
CA THR A 91 -9.60 -4.93 -6.92
C THR A 91 -10.01 -5.99 -5.87
N MET A 92 -10.48 -7.18 -6.28
CA MET A 92 -10.95 -8.23 -5.36
C MET A 92 -9.84 -8.71 -4.41
N CYS A 93 -8.60 -8.84 -4.90
CA CYS A 93 -7.45 -9.22 -4.10
C CYS A 93 -7.11 -8.19 -3.01
N ALA A 94 -7.30 -6.89 -3.27
CA ALA A 94 -7.12 -5.84 -2.28
C ALA A 94 -8.16 -5.93 -1.16
N LYS A 95 -9.44 -6.18 -1.51
CA LYS A 95 -10.52 -6.37 -0.54
C LYS A 95 -10.36 -7.64 0.30
N ALA A 96 -9.79 -8.69 -0.28
CA ALA A 96 -9.56 -9.96 0.40
C ALA A 96 -8.31 -9.96 1.29
N CYS A 97 -7.44 -8.96 1.18
CA CYS A 97 -6.21 -8.89 1.94
C CYS A 97 -6.45 -8.46 3.40
N PRO A 98 -6.26 -9.33 4.41
CA PRO A 98 -6.52 -8.99 5.80
C PRO A 98 -5.49 -8.01 6.39
N ARG A 99 -4.36 -7.82 5.70
CA ARG A 99 -3.24 -6.98 6.14
C ARG A 99 -3.09 -5.69 5.33
N ASN A 100 -4.01 -5.42 4.40
CA ASN A 100 -3.93 -4.27 3.50
C ASN A 100 -2.59 -4.12 2.77
N ALA A 101 -1.91 -5.25 2.51
CA ALA A 101 -0.64 -5.27 1.77
C ALA A 101 -0.82 -5.04 0.26
N ILE A 102 -2.06 -5.12 -0.22
CA ILE A 102 -2.45 -4.88 -1.61
C ILE A 102 -3.36 -3.66 -1.61
N GLU A 103 -2.95 -2.62 -2.30
CA GLU A 103 -3.69 -1.36 -2.35
C GLU A 103 -4.14 -1.04 -3.78
N PRO A 104 -5.43 -0.67 -3.97
CA PRO A 104 -5.84 -0.04 -5.21
C PRO A 104 -5.32 1.40 -5.24
N ILE A 105 -4.84 1.88 -6.38
CA ILE A 105 -4.60 3.32 -6.52
C ILE A 105 -5.94 4.03 -6.48
N PRO A 106 -6.15 4.94 -5.53
CA PRO A 106 -7.36 5.71 -5.49
C PRO A 106 -7.47 6.59 -6.75
N THR A 107 -8.66 6.66 -7.32
CA THR A 107 -8.99 7.63 -8.36
C THR A 107 -8.82 9.05 -7.81
N ALA A 108 -8.77 10.06 -8.67
CA ALA A 108 -8.63 11.46 -8.23
C ALA A 108 -9.70 11.85 -7.19
N GLU A 109 -10.93 11.41 -7.41
CA GLU A 109 -12.07 11.64 -6.50
C GLU A 109 -11.92 10.91 -5.15
N GLU A 110 -11.37 9.69 -5.17
CA GLU A 110 -11.09 8.93 -3.95
C GLU A 110 -9.91 9.50 -3.18
N LYS A 111 -8.90 10.07 -3.87
CA LYS A 111 -7.78 10.79 -3.23
C LYS A 111 -8.27 12.01 -2.45
N GLU A 112 -9.24 12.76 -2.98
CA GLU A 112 -9.84 13.91 -2.30
C GLU A 112 -10.63 13.48 -1.06
N LYS A 113 -11.45 12.43 -1.19
CA LYS A 113 -12.18 11.84 -0.06
C LYS A 113 -11.25 11.31 1.02
N PHE A 114 -10.15 10.67 0.64
CA PHE A 114 -9.15 10.14 1.58
C PHE A 114 -8.38 11.26 2.29
N LYS A 115 -7.99 12.31 1.57
CA LYS A 115 -7.39 13.52 2.17
C LYS A 115 -8.35 14.23 3.12
N ALA A 116 -9.62 14.34 2.75
CA ALA A 116 -10.66 14.92 3.61
C ALA A 116 -10.89 14.08 4.87
N ALA A 117 -10.91 12.75 4.74
CA ALA A 117 -11.05 11.83 5.87
C ALA A 117 -9.84 11.87 6.81
N GLN A 118 -8.62 11.94 6.28
CA GLN A 118 -7.40 12.10 7.08
C GLN A 118 -7.38 13.44 7.83
N LYS A 119 -7.80 14.53 7.18
CA LYS A 119 -7.89 15.85 7.80
C LYS A 119 -8.90 15.84 8.96
N ALA A 120 -10.08 15.25 8.74
CA ALA A 120 -11.10 15.09 9.79
C ALA A 120 -10.64 14.20 10.95
N ALA A 121 -9.88 13.14 10.67
CA ALA A 121 -9.31 12.28 11.70
C ALA A 121 -8.20 12.98 12.50
N ALA A 122 -7.37 13.80 11.85
CA ALA A 122 -6.34 14.61 12.51
C ALA A 122 -6.98 15.69 13.41
N GLU A 123 -8.04 16.35 12.95
CA GLU A 123 -8.80 17.34 13.75
C GLU A 123 -9.47 16.70 14.98
N LYS A 124 -10.05 15.50 14.84
CA LYS A 124 -10.60 14.74 15.98
C LYS A 124 -9.52 14.33 16.97
N LYS A 125 -8.32 13.95 16.52
CA LYS A 125 -7.20 13.61 17.39
C LYS A 125 -6.65 14.83 18.13
N ALA A 126 -6.59 15.99 17.46
CA ALA A 126 -6.17 17.25 18.06
C ALA A 126 -7.21 17.76 19.09
N ALA A 127 -8.51 17.59 18.83
CA ALA A 127 -9.57 17.95 19.77
C ALA A 127 -9.57 17.02 21.00
N ALA A 128 -9.32 15.72 20.83
CA ALA A 128 -9.19 14.78 21.94
C ALA A 128 -7.96 15.03 22.82
N ALA A 129 -6.83 15.45 22.21
CA ALA A 129 -5.62 15.83 22.96
C ALA A 129 -5.83 17.11 23.79
N LYS A 130 -6.59 18.09 23.27
CA LYS A 130 -6.94 19.30 24.03
C LYS A 130 -7.92 19.04 25.19
N ALA A 131 -8.79 18.04 25.06
CA ALA A 131 -9.71 17.67 26.13
C ALA A 131 -9.04 16.90 27.28
N ALA A 132 -7.87 16.29 27.04
CA ALA A 132 -7.10 15.58 28.08
C ALA A 132 -6.20 16.49 28.93
N GLU A 133 -6.07 17.77 28.58
CA GLU A 133 -5.23 18.75 29.26
C GLU A 133 -6.05 19.82 30.01
N ALA A 134 -7.13 19.39 30.66
CA ALA A 134 -7.80 20.24 31.65
C ALA A 134 -7.09 20.08 33.00
N PRO A 135 -6.61 21.17 33.63
CA PRO A 135 -5.85 21.10 34.88
C PRO A 135 -6.74 20.65 36.01
N LYS A 136 -6.30 19.67 36.80
CA LYS A 136 -6.79 19.43 38.14
C LYS A 136 -6.45 20.69 38.96
N ALA A 137 -7.45 21.54 39.22
CA ALA A 137 -7.40 22.50 40.29
C ALA A 137 -7.78 21.79 41.61
N GLU A 138 -7.01 22.09 42.65
CA GLU A 138 -7.16 21.64 44.05
C GLU A 138 -8.56 21.72 44.60
#